data_f4e84518b93ba66a0d64288fdcd1a8f2
#
_entry.id   f4e84518b93ba66a0d64288fdcd1a8f2
#
_cell.length_a   1.000
_cell.length_b   1.000
_cell.length_c   1.000
_cell.angle_alpha   90.00
_cell.angle_beta   90.00
_cell.angle_gamma   90.00
#
_symmetry.space_group_name_H-M   'P 1'
#
loop_
_entity.id
_entity.type
_entity.pdbx_description
1 polymer ?
#
loop_
_entity_poly.entity_id
_entity_poly.type
_entity_poly.pdbx_seq_one_letter_code
_entity_poly.pdbx_strand_id
1 'polypeptide(L)'
;MKRSSRSLFTAMLVAAVLIKIGDPLARDLATVDLTQWSPPDLSAVGDDPFGKLVKYGHALMTNTANEIGPTVADPQKRFSGNNLACQNCHLQAGTQPYAMPLTGIWGQFPQYRGREGDVATLEDRINGCMQRSMNGRPLPLESNEMKAFTAYMRWLSTGIPTGASLIGAGTLRIKEPARAADPSRGAAVYANVCGVCHGTDGVGQPAPRGAGYQIPPLWGPDSYNDGAGMNRVLTAAAYAMHNMPFGTTFTSPVLSDEDAYDVAAYIVSQNRPQKHDLAKDFPIRLQKPVDTGYGPYADGFSTEQHKFGPFEPIRVRVKELAAASGTTHAGGPDHASNETNRVK
;
A
#
# COMPACT_ATOMS: atom_id res chain seq x y z
N MET A 1 -53.15 72.44 -31.99
CA MET A 1 -51.81 72.38 -31.40
C MET A 1 -51.71 71.13 -30.60
N LYS A 2 -51.06 70.08 -31.15
CA LYS A 2 -50.83 68.80 -30.46
C LYS A 2 -49.37 68.73 -30.05
N ARG A 3 -49.08 68.71 -28.73
CA ARG A 3 -47.73 68.46 -28.19
C ARG A 3 -47.51 66.97 -28.09
N SER A 4 -46.51 66.50 -28.83
CA SER A 4 -45.98 65.15 -28.76
C SER A 4 -45.02 65.04 -27.58
N SER A 5 -45.32 64.15 -26.60
CA SER A 5 -44.42 63.82 -25.53
C SER A 5 -43.58 62.61 -25.97
N ARG A 6 -42.25 62.76 -26.10
CA ARG A 6 -41.28 61.66 -26.34
C ARG A 6 -40.78 61.22 -24.99
N SER A 7 -41.17 59.97 -24.63
CA SER A 7 -40.57 59.28 -23.47
C SER A 7 -39.22 58.69 -23.91
N LEU A 8 -38.14 59.10 -23.26
CA LEU A 8 -36.85 58.47 -23.32
C LEU A 8 -36.87 57.25 -22.36
N PHE A 9 -36.79 56.06 -22.92
CA PHE A 9 -36.48 54.84 -22.14
C PHE A 9 -34.95 54.72 -22.05
N THR A 10 -34.40 54.95 -20.84
CA THR A 10 -33.00 54.71 -20.54
C THR A 10 -32.87 53.22 -20.20
N ALA A 11 -32.29 52.42 -21.10
CA ALA A 11 -31.95 51.03 -20.86
C ALA A 11 -30.70 50.98 -19.97
N MET A 12 -30.87 50.53 -18.73
CA MET A 12 -29.79 50.29 -17.80
C MET A 12 -29.20 48.89 -18.09
N LEU A 13 -28.03 48.86 -18.72
CA LEU A 13 -27.27 47.59 -18.90
C LEU A 13 -26.68 47.18 -17.53
N VAL A 14 -27.25 46.16 -16.92
CA VAL A 14 -26.65 45.50 -15.77
C VAL A 14 -25.60 44.52 -16.29
N ALA A 15 -24.35 44.89 -16.23
CA ALA A 15 -23.22 43.99 -16.47
C ALA A 15 -23.13 43.00 -15.31
N ALA A 16 -23.59 41.76 -15.52
CA ALA A 16 -23.37 40.66 -14.58
C ALA A 16 -21.88 40.30 -14.59
N VAL A 17 -21.14 40.74 -13.59
CA VAL A 17 -19.79 40.25 -13.33
C VAL A 17 -19.93 38.84 -12.75
N LEU A 18 -19.73 37.81 -13.60
CA LEU A 18 -19.57 36.42 -13.18
C LEU A 18 -18.21 36.30 -12.44
N ILE A 19 -18.21 36.50 -11.14
CA ILE A 19 -17.09 36.12 -10.29
C ILE A 19 -17.06 34.59 -10.35
N LYS A 20 -16.09 34.02 -11.05
CA LYS A 20 -15.74 32.61 -10.91
C LYS A 20 -15.26 32.40 -9.46
N ILE A 21 -16.15 31.99 -8.59
CA ILE A 21 -15.77 31.45 -7.27
C ILE A 21 -15.03 30.16 -7.60
N GLY A 22 -13.71 30.21 -7.64
CA GLY A 22 -12.88 29.02 -7.70
C GLY A 22 -13.27 28.14 -6.50
N ASP A 23 -13.34 26.83 -6.73
CA ASP A 23 -13.63 25.86 -5.67
C ASP A 23 -12.62 26.07 -4.51
N PRO A 24 -13.05 26.53 -3.32
CA PRO A 24 -12.14 26.82 -2.22
C PRO A 24 -11.44 25.55 -1.68
N LEU A 25 -11.81 24.35 -2.16
CA LEU A 25 -11.19 23.08 -1.81
C LEU A 25 -10.16 22.61 -2.84
N ALA A 26 -10.05 23.22 -4.02
CA ALA A 26 -8.98 22.97 -4.97
C ALA A 26 -7.70 23.68 -4.52
N ARG A 27 -7.10 23.25 -3.41
CA ARG A 27 -5.71 23.58 -3.10
C ARG A 27 -4.84 22.75 -4.03
N ASP A 28 -3.93 23.39 -4.76
CA ASP A 28 -2.79 22.68 -5.36
C ASP A 28 -2.00 22.05 -4.21
N LEU A 29 -2.27 20.74 -3.98
CA LEU A 29 -1.54 19.99 -2.96
C LEU A 29 -0.08 19.92 -3.38
N ALA A 30 0.82 20.22 -2.45
CA ALA A 30 2.25 20.10 -2.72
C ALA A 30 2.59 18.69 -3.19
N THR A 31 3.45 18.59 -4.20
CA THR A 31 4.04 17.32 -4.63
C THR A 31 5.42 17.19 -4.03
N VAL A 32 5.68 16.07 -3.35
CA VAL A 32 6.99 15.75 -2.79
C VAL A 32 7.53 14.50 -3.49
N ASP A 33 8.75 14.62 -4.02
CA ASP A 33 9.44 13.49 -4.66
C ASP A 33 10.32 12.77 -3.65
N LEU A 34 9.85 11.58 -3.20
CA LEU A 34 10.57 10.75 -2.25
C LEU A 34 11.86 10.16 -2.84
N THR A 35 12.02 10.14 -4.16
CA THR A 35 13.26 9.65 -4.79
C THR A 35 14.42 10.64 -4.62
N GLN A 36 14.10 11.90 -4.31
CA GLN A 36 15.04 12.99 -4.06
C GLN A 36 15.05 13.41 -2.59
N TRP A 37 14.18 12.81 -1.76
CA TRP A 37 14.04 13.16 -0.36
C TRP A 37 15.01 12.32 0.51
N SER A 38 15.60 12.98 1.51
CA SER A 38 16.48 12.31 2.47
C SER A 38 15.76 12.14 3.81
N PRO A 39 15.77 10.95 4.42
CA PRO A 39 15.16 10.73 5.72
C PRO A 39 15.86 11.58 6.80
N PRO A 40 15.13 12.00 7.84
CA PRO A 40 15.72 12.65 8.99
C PRO A 40 16.78 11.73 9.64
N ASP A 41 17.84 12.32 10.22
CA ASP A 41 18.89 11.56 10.88
C ASP A 41 18.41 11.01 12.23
N LEU A 42 18.32 9.68 12.33
CA LEU A 42 17.92 9.01 13.57
C LEU A 42 18.92 9.25 14.71
N SER A 43 20.21 9.45 14.41
CA SER A 43 21.23 9.70 15.42
C SER A 43 21.08 11.07 16.10
N ALA A 44 20.42 12.01 15.42
CA ALA A 44 20.11 13.33 15.95
C ALA A 44 18.86 13.35 16.85
N VAL A 45 18.15 12.22 16.96
CA VAL A 45 16.95 12.14 17.82
C VAL A 45 17.37 12.10 19.29
N GLY A 46 16.86 13.05 20.08
CA GLY A 46 17.13 13.16 21.51
C GLY A 46 16.57 12.02 22.36
N ASP A 47 16.80 12.08 23.66
CA ASP A 47 16.31 11.11 24.65
C ASP A 47 15.10 11.62 25.45
N ASP A 48 14.46 12.68 24.97
CA ASP A 48 13.17 13.11 25.50
C ASP A 48 12.07 12.05 25.26
N PRO A 49 10.89 12.17 25.88
CA PRO A 49 9.85 11.16 25.75
C PRO A 49 9.43 10.86 24.30
N PHE A 50 9.40 11.87 23.42
CA PHE A 50 9.06 11.68 22.02
C PHE A 50 10.20 10.96 21.28
N GLY A 51 11.44 11.39 21.47
CA GLY A 51 12.61 10.77 20.85
C GLY A 51 12.78 9.29 21.23
N LYS A 52 12.49 8.93 22.49
CA LYS A 52 12.45 7.53 22.94
C LYS A 52 11.40 6.71 22.18
N LEU A 53 10.21 7.27 21.94
CA LEU A 53 9.18 6.60 21.14
C LEU A 53 9.61 6.45 19.67
N VAL A 54 10.24 7.46 19.08
CA VAL A 54 10.78 7.38 17.71
C VAL A 54 11.81 6.25 17.59
N LYS A 55 12.77 6.19 18.51
CA LYS A 55 13.80 5.12 18.56
C LYS A 55 13.16 3.74 18.74
N TYR A 56 12.16 3.63 19.61
CA TYR A 56 11.43 2.37 19.81
C TYR A 56 10.60 2.00 18.57
N GLY A 57 9.95 2.96 17.90
CA GLY A 57 9.25 2.73 16.65
C GLY A 57 10.17 2.24 15.53
N HIS A 58 11.39 2.78 15.44
CA HIS A 58 12.41 2.27 14.53
C HIS A 58 12.80 0.82 14.88
N ALA A 59 13.00 0.49 16.16
CA ALA A 59 13.28 -0.88 16.60
C ALA A 59 12.13 -1.83 16.25
N LEU A 60 10.88 -1.42 16.47
CA LEU A 60 9.70 -2.18 16.07
C LEU A 60 9.66 -2.43 14.55
N MET A 61 10.06 -1.46 13.72
CA MET A 61 10.12 -1.62 12.26
C MET A 61 11.21 -2.59 11.81
N THR A 62 12.39 -2.51 12.42
CA THR A 62 13.59 -3.22 11.96
C THR A 62 13.79 -4.57 12.64
N ASN A 63 13.25 -4.74 13.84
CA ASN A 63 13.47 -5.90 14.71
C ASN A 63 12.16 -6.45 15.30
N THR A 64 11.06 -6.38 14.55
CA THR A 64 9.70 -6.69 14.98
C THR A 64 9.59 -8.02 15.71
N ALA A 65 10.25 -9.07 15.19
CA ALA A 65 10.19 -10.43 15.74
C ALA A 65 10.74 -10.50 17.18
N ASN A 66 11.80 -9.74 17.52
CA ASN A 66 12.37 -9.70 18.85
C ASN A 66 11.63 -8.76 19.81
N GLU A 67 10.92 -7.76 19.29
CA GLU A 67 10.19 -6.79 20.09
C GLU A 67 8.76 -7.26 20.44
N ILE A 68 8.03 -7.80 19.44
CA ILE A 68 6.61 -8.15 19.55
C ILE A 68 6.25 -9.46 18.83
N GLY A 69 7.25 -10.29 18.50
CA GLY A 69 7.07 -11.54 17.76
C GLY A 69 6.55 -12.70 18.62
N PRO A 70 6.31 -13.86 18.01
CA PRO A 70 5.66 -15.00 18.68
C PRO A 70 6.50 -15.62 19.80
N THR A 71 7.81 -15.40 19.82
CA THR A 71 8.73 -15.97 20.80
C THR A 71 9.19 -14.99 21.89
N VAL A 72 8.70 -13.75 21.89
CA VAL A 72 9.00 -12.76 22.92
C VAL A 72 8.61 -13.30 24.29
N ALA A 73 9.48 -13.09 25.30
CA ALA A 73 9.32 -13.66 26.64
C ALA A 73 7.98 -13.29 27.30
N ASP A 74 7.58 -12.00 27.19
CA ASP A 74 6.27 -11.54 27.67
C ASP A 74 5.15 -11.91 26.71
N PRO A 75 4.25 -12.85 27.06
CA PRO A 75 3.14 -13.25 26.20
C PRO A 75 2.19 -12.10 25.83
N GLN A 76 2.09 -11.06 26.67
CA GLN A 76 1.23 -9.90 26.39
C GLN A 76 1.75 -9.06 25.22
N LYS A 77 3.08 -9.11 24.98
CA LYS A 77 3.73 -8.43 23.86
C LYS A 77 3.78 -9.23 22.56
N ARG A 78 3.27 -10.46 22.52
CA ARG A 78 3.23 -11.29 21.31
C ARG A 78 2.11 -10.81 20.39
N PHE A 79 2.35 -9.72 19.67
CA PHE A 79 1.38 -9.14 18.74
C PHE A 79 1.55 -9.67 17.32
N SER A 80 2.78 -9.89 16.84
CA SER A 80 3.04 -10.54 15.57
C SER A 80 2.83 -12.06 15.71
N GLY A 81 2.19 -12.66 14.69
CA GLY A 81 1.98 -14.10 14.60
C GLY A 81 3.02 -14.83 13.75
N ASN A 82 3.96 -14.07 13.17
CA ASN A 82 5.10 -14.58 12.41
C ASN A 82 6.38 -13.85 12.84
N ASN A 83 7.54 -14.34 12.37
CA ASN A 83 8.85 -13.77 12.68
C ASN A 83 9.34 -12.77 11.62
N LEU A 84 8.46 -12.22 10.77
CA LEU A 84 8.81 -11.14 9.85
C LEU A 84 9.11 -9.85 10.62
N ALA A 85 9.94 -8.99 10.02
CA ALA A 85 10.05 -7.59 10.39
C ALA A 85 9.30 -6.71 9.39
N CYS A 86 8.75 -5.58 9.83
CA CYS A 86 8.03 -4.64 8.95
C CYS A 86 8.94 -4.20 7.79
N GLN A 87 10.25 -4.00 8.05
CA GLN A 87 11.22 -3.65 7.02
C GLN A 87 11.47 -4.74 5.97
N ASN A 88 11.02 -5.99 6.17
CA ASN A 88 11.14 -7.00 5.12
C ASN A 88 10.32 -6.65 3.87
N CYS A 89 9.26 -5.84 4.03
CA CYS A 89 8.47 -5.29 2.94
C CYS A 89 8.64 -3.77 2.80
N HIS A 90 8.79 -3.05 3.91
CA HIS A 90 9.02 -1.60 3.96
C HIS A 90 10.52 -1.34 4.05
N LEU A 91 11.24 -1.55 2.94
CA LEU A 91 12.71 -1.57 2.92
C LEU A 91 13.33 -0.30 3.52
N GLN A 92 14.56 -0.46 4.05
CA GLN A 92 15.31 0.61 4.72
C GLN A 92 14.47 1.28 5.84
N ALA A 93 13.88 0.47 6.72
CA ALA A 93 13.01 0.94 7.80
C ALA A 93 11.85 1.83 7.32
N GLY A 94 11.35 1.61 6.10
CA GLY A 94 10.24 2.35 5.51
C GLY A 94 10.62 3.64 4.80
N THR A 95 11.87 3.78 4.38
CA THR A 95 12.34 4.99 3.66
C THR A 95 12.60 4.78 2.18
N GLN A 96 12.73 3.52 1.70
CA GLN A 96 13.06 3.25 0.30
C GLN A 96 11.88 3.58 -0.62
N PRO A 97 12.05 4.49 -1.61
CA PRO A 97 11.02 4.80 -2.59
C PRO A 97 10.58 3.54 -3.36
N TYR A 98 9.30 3.47 -3.70
CA TYR A 98 8.67 2.35 -4.41
C TYR A 98 8.77 0.97 -3.73
N ALA A 99 9.33 0.90 -2.51
CA ALA A 99 9.27 -0.26 -1.63
C ALA A 99 8.25 -0.06 -0.50
N MET A 100 7.09 0.50 -0.83
CA MET A 100 6.02 0.86 0.11
C MET A 100 6.52 1.75 1.26
N PRO A 101 7.18 2.89 0.99
CA PRO A 101 7.72 3.75 2.03
C PRO A 101 6.64 4.21 3.00
N LEU A 102 7.04 4.48 4.25
CA LEU A 102 6.21 5.07 5.30
C LEU A 102 6.45 6.57 5.43
N THR A 103 7.40 7.10 4.66
CA THR A 103 7.71 8.53 4.56
C THR A 103 6.48 9.30 4.08
N GLY A 104 6.09 10.32 4.83
CA GLY A 104 4.91 11.14 4.53
C GLY A 104 3.56 10.50 4.88
N ILE A 105 3.53 9.25 5.35
CA ILE A 105 2.28 8.54 5.64
C ILE A 105 1.44 9.21 6.74
N TRP A 106 2.09 9.87 7.69
CA TRP A 106 1.41 10.61 8.76
C TRP A 106 0.42 11.65 8.24
N GLY A 107 0.79 12.37 7.19
CA GLY A 107 -0.05 13.41 6.58
C GLY A 107 -1.16 12.89 5.65
N GLN A 108 -1.27 11.57 5.45
CA GLN A 108 -2.27 10.95 4.58
C GLN A 108 -3.51 10.45 5.33
N PHE A 109 -3.49 10.42 6.65
CA PHE A 109 -4.58 9.95 7.50
C PHE A 109 -5.20 11.07 8.33
N PRO A 110 -6.51 10.99 8.68
CA PRO A 110 -7.46 9.91 8.34
C PRO A 110 -7.87 9.95 6.87
N GLN A 111 -8.23 8.78 6.30
CA GLN A 111 -8.70 8.69 4.93
C GLN A 111 -9.71 7.55 4.74
N TYR A 112 -10.57 7.66 3.71
CA TYR A 112 -11.46 6.57 3.33
C TYR A 112 -10.66 5.40 2.78
N ARG A 113 -11.02 4.19 3.19
CA ARG A 113 -10.39 2.95 2.74
C ARG A 113 -11.44 1.95 2.27
N GLY A 114 -11.39 1.59 1.00
CA GLY A 114 -12.34 0.65 0.41
C GLY A 114 -12.31 -0.75 1.04
N ARG A 115 -11.19 -1.17 1.61
CA ARG A 115 -11.08 -2.47 2.29
C ARG A 115 -11.98 -2.55 3.52
N GLU A 116 -11.97 -1.53 4.33
CA GLU A 116 -12.78 -1.40 5.52
C GLU A 116 -14.18 -0.84 5.20
N GLY A 117 -14.31 -0.11 4.09
CA GLY A 117 -15.53 0.60 3.68
C GLY A 117 -15.84 1.80 4.58
N ASP A 118 -14.84 2.35 5.23
CA ASP A 118 -14.95 3.41 6.23
C ASP A 118 -13.75 4.35 6.21
N VAL A 119 -13.84 5.45 6.97
CA VAL A 119 -12.72 6.35 7.25
C VAL A 119 -11.84 5.72 8.32
N ALA A 120 -10.61 5.40 7.95
CA ALA A 120 -9.64 4.78 8.83
C ALA A 120 -8.58 5.79 9.30
N THR A 121 -8.08 5.58 10.51
CA THR A 121 -6.91 6.28 11.07
C THR A 121 -5.60 5.59 10.66
N LEU A 122 -4.46 6.20 10.99
CA LEU A 122 -3.16 5.58 10.78
C LEU A 122 -3.01 4.33 11.66
N GLU A 123 -3.54 4.34 12.86
CA GLU A 123 -3.56 3.21 13.81
C GLU A 123 -4.36 2.03 13.25
N ASP A 124 -5.51 2.29 12.62
CA ASP A 124 -6.29 1.25 11.92
C ASP A 124 -5.48 0.64 10.77
N ARG A 125 -4.74 1.49 10.04
CA ARG A 125 -3.87 1.01 8.96
C ARG A 125 -2.72 0.14 9.47
N ILE A 126 -2.09 0.51 10.60
CA ILE A 126 -1.05 -0.29 11.27
C ILE A 126 -1.65 -1.63 11.71
N ASN A 127 -2.81 -1.62 12.36
CA ASN A 127 -3.51 -2.83 12.80
C ASN A 127 -3.95 -3.71 11.64
N GLY A 128 -4.27 -3.13 10.48
CA GLY A 128 -4.47 -3.88 9.25
C GLY A 128 -3.22 -4.67 8.81
N CYS A 129 -2.01 -4.10 8.98
CA CYS A 129 -0.76 -4.81 8.72
C CYS A 129 -0.50 -5.89 9.77
N MET A 130 -0.72 -5.61 11.06
CA MET A 130 -0.55 -6.59 12.14
C MET A 130 -1.39 -7.85 11.90
N GLN A 131 -2.64 -7.70 11.49
CA GLN A 131 -3.55 -8.82 11.25
C GLN A 131 -3.32 -9.57 9.94
N ARG A 132 -2.62 -8.99 8.96
CA ARG A 132 -2.40 -9.56 7.62
C ARG A 132 -0.94 -9.87 7.34
N SER A 133 -0.12 -8.87 7.21
CA SER A 133 1.31 -9.04 6.91
C SER A 133 2.05 -9.74 8.04
N MET A 134 1.72 -9.38 9.29
CA MET A 134 2.32 -9.99 10.48
C MET A 134 1.54 -11.20 10.98
N ASN A 135 0.44 -11.61 10.31
CA ASN A 135 -0.41 -12.75 10.68
C ASN A 135 -0.74 -12.83 12.19
N GLY A 136 -0.90 -11.68 12.83
CA GLY A 136 -1.01 -11.51 14.27
C GLY A 136 -2.32 -10.90 14.72
N ARG A 137 -2.28 -10.25 15.87
CA ARG A 137 -3.41 -9.56 16.50
C ARG A 137 -3.21 -8.04 16.51
N PRO A 138 -4.29 -7.25 16.58
CA PRO A 138 -4.17 -5.79 16.63
C PRO A 138 -3.46 -5.33 17.90
N LEU A 139 -2.69 -4.25 17.76
CA LEU A 139 -2.13 -3.51 18.89
C LEU A 139 -3.26 -2.72 19.57
N PRO A 140 -3.33 -2.70 20.91
CA PRO A 140 -4.20 -1.75 21.61
C PRO A 140 -3.80 -0.31 21.25
N LEU A 141 -4.77 0.56 21.02
CA LEU A 141 -4.53 1.93 20.56
C LEU A 141 -3.65 2.72 21.54
N GLU A 142 -3.81 2.48 22.85
CA GLU A 142 -3.05 3.13 23.90
C GLU A 142 -1.72 2.44 24.25
N SER A 143 -1.39 1.35 23.55
CA SER A 143 -0.13 0.63 23.81
C SER A 143 1.08 1.48 23.49
N ASN A 144 2.19 1.19 24.15
CA ASN A 144 3.47 1.85 23.89
C ASN A 144 3.97 1.54 22.47
N GLU A 145 3.68 0.34 21.97
CA GLU A 145 4.00 -0.11 20.62
C GLU A 145 3.27 0.72 19.56
N MET A 146 1.95 0.95 19.73
CA MET A 146 1.19 1.79 18.81
C MET A 146 1.70 3.25 18.83
N LYS A 147 1.92 3.80 20.03
CA LYS A 147 2.50 5.15 20.17
C LYS A 147 3.89 5.25 19.52
N ALA A 148 4.71 4.21 19.63
CA ALA A 148 6.03 4.18 19.02
C ALA A 148 5.97 4.12 17.49
N PHE A 149 5.09 3.28 16.90
CA PHE A 149 4.89 3.25 15.45
C PHE A 149 4.42 4.61 14.92
N THR A 150 3.42 5.22 15.56
CA THR A 150 2.89 6.51 15.11
C THR A 150 3.91 7.64 15.31
N ALA A 151 4.69 7.64 16.39
CA ALA A 151 5.78 8.60 16.61
C ALA A 151 6.88 8.47 15.54
N TYR A 152 7.26 7.25 15.18
CA TYR A 152 8.25 6.99 14.14
C TYR A 152 7.74 7.47 12.77
N MET A 153 6.50 7.13 12.38
CA MET A 153 5.92 7.54 11.12
C MET A 153 5.72 9.07 11.03
N ARG A 154 5.39 9.71 12.17
CA ARG A 154 5.34 11.17 12.24
C ARG A 154 6.73 11.79 12.03
N TRP A 155 7.74 11.25 12.69
CA TRP A 155 9.13 11.69 12.54
C TRP A 155 9.64 11.52 11.11
N LEU A 156 9.38 10.37 10.45
CA LEU A 156 9.68 10.17 9.04
C LEU A 156 8.96 11.15 8.10
N SER A 157 7.87 11.75 8.54
CA SER A 157 7.09 12.72 7.75
C SER A 157 7.51 14.18 8.01
N THR A 158 8.61 14.40 8.76
CA THR A 158 9.10 15.75 9.05
C THR A 158 9.41 16.51 7.76
N GLY A 159 8.84 17.70 7.61
CA GLY A 159 9.01 18.55 6.42
C GLY A 159 8.12 18.18 5.24
N ILE A 160 7.28 17.14 5.34
CA ILE A 160 6.32 16.77 4.31
C ILE A 160 4.94 17.36 4.64
N PRO A 161 4.36 18.19 3.77
CA PRO A 161 3.05 18.78 4.02
C PRO A 161 1.94 17.73 4.13
N THR A 162 0.97 17.96 5.01
CA THR A 162 -0.24 17.11 5.11
C THR A 162 -1.00 17.11 3.79
N GLY A 163 -1.39 15.93 3.33
CA GLY A 163 -2.11 15.75 2.07
C GLY A 163 -1.25 15.88 0.81
N ALA A 164 0.08 16.03 0.94
CA ALA A 164 0.96 16.10 -0.22
C ALA A 164 0.83 14.87 -1.12
N SER A 165 0.89 15.07 -2.44
CA SER A 165 1.08 13.99 -3.40
C SER A 165 2.53 13.49 -3.30
N LEU A 166 2.73 12.17 -3.20
CA LEU A 166 4.04 11.59 -2.94
C LEU A 166 4.49 10.75 -4.15
N ILE A 167 5.44 11.26 -4.92
CA ILE A 167 6.16 10.46 -5.94
C ILE A 167 7.08 9.49 -5.19
N GLY A 168 7.12 8.22 -5.59
CA GLY A 168 7.89 7.20 -4.87
C GLY A 168 7.12 6.45 -3.79
N ALA A 169 5.87 6.86 -3.47
CA ALA A 169 5.00 6.13 -2.55
C ALA A 169 4.50 4.80 -3.15
N GLY A 170 4.17 3.83 -2.29
CA GLY A 170 3.65 2.53 -2.73
C GLY A 170 4.68 1.70 -3.50
N THR A 171 4.25 1.07 -4.59
CA THR A 171 5.10 0.34 -5.54
C THR A 171 5.00 0.96 -6.92
N LEU A 172 6.07 0.92 -7.70
CA LEU A 172 6.04 1.33 -9.11
C LEU A 172 5.38 0.23 -9.94
N ARG A 173 4.38 0.57 -10.75
CA ARG A 173 3.62 -0.41 -11.53
C ARG A 173 4.47 -1.05 -12.62
N ILE A 174 4.22 -2.33 -12.88
CA ILE A 174 4.70 -3.01 -14.08
C ILE A 174 3.81 -2.64 -15.28
N LYS A 175 4.30 -2.86 -16.47
CA LYS A 175 3.49 -2.92 -17.69
C LYS A 175 2.79 -4.28 -17.69
N GLU A 176 1.52 -4.29 -17.28
CA GLU A 176 0.74 -5.52 -17.14
C GLU A 176 0.58 -6.25 -18.46
N PRO A 177 0.99 -7.54 -18.55
CA PRO A 177 0.73 -8.36 -19.73
C PRO A 177 -0.77 -8.58 -19.96
N ALA A 178 -1.19 -8.63 -21.22
CA ALA A 178 -2.62 -8.82 -21.57
C ALA A 178 -3.15 -10.25 -21.31
N ARG A 179 -2.26 -11.18 -20.99
CA ARG A 179 -2.58 -12.58 -20.65
C ARG A 179 -2.72 -12.79 -19.13
N ALA A 180 -3.19 -13.96 -18.74
CA ALA A 180 -3.04 -14.42 -17.35
C ALA A 180 -1.56 -14.62 -17.00
N ALA A 181 -1.22 -14.38 -15.73
CA ALA A 181 0.09 -14.74 -15.19
C ALA A 181 0.23 -16.27 -15.13
N ASP A 182 1.43 -16.77 -15.43
CA ASP A 182 1.72 -18.20 -15.50
C ASP A 182 2.63 -18.65 -14.34
N PRO A 183 2.06 -19.31 -13.31
CA PRO A 183 2.86 -19.82 -12.20
C PRO A 183 3.93 -20.85 -12.63
N SER A 184 3.74 -21.59 -13.73
CA SER A 184 4.71 -22.57 -14.19
C SER A 184 5.95 -21.89 -14.78
N ARG A 185 5.77 -20.82 -15.57
CA ARG A 185 6.87 -19.96 -16.03
C ARG A 185 7.52 -19.25 -14.83
N GLY A 186 6.70 -18.76 -13.91
CA GLY A 186 7.16 -18.14 -12.68
C GLY A 186 8.04 -19.03 -11.82
N ALA A 187 7.79 -20.34 -11.77
CA ALA A 187 8.63 -21.30 -11.07
C ALA A 187 10.07 -21.34 -11.63
N ALA A 188 10.24 -21.26 -12.97
CA ALA A 188 11.54 -21.20 -13.58
C ALA A 188 12.28 -19.89 -13.27
N VAL A 189 11.58 -18.74 -13.31
CA VAL A 189 12.13 -17.45 -12.91
C VAL A 189 12.54 -17.47 -11.43
N TYR A 190 11.68 -18.03 -10.57
CA TYR A 190 11.97 -18.15 -9.13
C TYR A 190 13.24 -18.97 -8.88
N ALA A 191 13.37 -20.13 -9.51
CA ALA A 191 14.54 -21.01 -9.33
C ALA A 191 15.85 -20.33 -9.75
N ASN A 192 15.80 -19.54 -10.83
CA ASN A 192 16.99 -18.91 -11.38
C ASN A 192 17.39 -17.59 -10.68
N VAL A 193 16.43 -16.85 -10.12
CA VAL A 193 16.65 -15.47 -9.62
C VAL A 193 16.41 -15.37 -8.11
N CYS A 194 15.36 -15.97 -7.58
CA CYS A 194 14.89 -15.74 -6.20
C CYS A 194 15.38 -16.84 -5.23
N GLY A 195 15.40 -18.09 -5.70
CA GLY A 195 15.65 -19.27 -4.86
C GLY A 195 17.02 -19.29 -4.21
N VAL A 196 18.03 -18.62 -4.81
CA VAL A 196 19.39 -18.51 -4.24
C VAL A 196 19.38 -17.81 -2.86
N CYS A 197 18.49 -16.86 -2.66
CA CYS A 197 18.36 -16.12 -1.41
C CYS A 197 17.19 -16.62 -0.56
N HIS A 198 16.00 -16.78 -1.16
CA HIS A 198 14.78 -17.13 -0.44
C HIS A 198 14.59 -18.64 -0.22
N GLY A 199 15.55 -19.48 -0.65
CA GLY A 199 15.45 -20.94 -0.61
C GLY A 199 14.59 -21.49 -1.75
N THR A 200 14.82 -22.73 -2.14
CA THR A 200 14.02 -23.43 -3.16
C THR A 200 12.58 -23.68 -2.71
N ASP A 201 12.36 -23.70 -1.42
CA ASP A 201 11.09 -23.88 -0.71
C ASP A 201 10.47 -22.56 -0.23
N GLY A 202 11.12 -21.41 -0.51
CA GLY A 202 10.61 -20.09 -0.20
C GLY A 202 10.55 -19.72 1.28
N VAL A 203 11.17 -20.52 2.17
CA VAL A 203 11.13 -20.29 3.63
C VAL A 203 12.18 -19.27 4.12
N GLY A 204 13.01 -18.75 3.21
CA GLY A 204 14.01 -17.74 3.52
C GLY A 204 15.18 -18.22 4.36
N GLN A 205 15.88 -17.30 4.98
CA GLN A 205 17.04 -17.58 5.83
C GLN A 205 16.83 -16.89 7.18
N PRO A 206 16.82 -17.65 8.30
CA PRO A 206 16.71 -17.06 9.63
C PRO A 206 17.85 -16.08 9.93
N ALA A 207 17.59 -15.13 10.80
CA ALA A 207 18.62 -14.24 11.31
C ALA A 207 19.70 -15.04 12.07
N PRO A 208 20.97 -14.67 11.98
CA PRO A 208 22.06 -15.38 12.67
C PRO A 208 21.93 -15.34 14.19
N ARG A 209 21.19 -14.37 14.73
CA ARG A 209 20.96 -14.17 16.17
C ARG A 209 19.55 -13.65 16.42
N GLY A 210 18.92 -14.12 17.49
CA GLY A 210 17.57 -13.72 17.87
C GLY A 210 16.50 -14.37 16.98
N ALA A 211 15.29 -13.83 17.06
CA ALA A 211 14.18 -14.17 16.18
C ALA A 211 14.23 -13.32 14.90
N GLY A 212 13.54 -13.79 13.86
CA GLY A 212 13.43 -13.06 12.59
C GLY A 212 14.25 -13.66 11.46
N TYR A 213 14.39 -12.88 10.40
CA TYR A 213 14.98 -13.32 9.15
C TYR A 213 16.03 -12.35 8.63
N GLN A 214 17.15 -12.89 8.16
CA GLN A 214 18.08 -12.17 7.30
C GLN A 214 17.47 -12.05 5.89
N ILE A 215 16.87 -13.12 5.38
CA ILE A 215 16.11 -13.14 4.13
C ILE A 215 14.73 -13.71 4.44
N PRO A 216 13.65 -12.92 4.26
CA PRO A 216 12.32 -13.32 4.71
C PRO A 216 11.72 -14.46 3.89
N PRO A 217 10.84 -15.29 4.49
CA PRO A 217 10.03 -16.25 3.76
C PRO A 217 9.03 -15.54 2.85
N LEU A 218 8.83 -16.08 1.65
CA LEU A 218 7.84 -15.59 0.69
C LEU A 218 6.52 -16.35 0.80
N TRP A 219 6.53 -17.56 1.34
CA TRP A 219 5.37 -18.39 1.65
C TRP A 219 5.65 -19.32 2.83
N GLY A 220 4.76 -20.25 3.11
CA GLY A 220 4.89 -21.14 4.25
C GLY A 220 4.30 -20.58 5.56
N PRO A 221 4.39 -21.32 6.65
CA PRO A 221 3.67 -21.03 7.89
C PRO A 221 4.11 -19.74 8.59
N ASP A 222 5.35 -19.31 8.40
CA ASP A 222 5.91 -18.10 9.04
C ASP A 222 5.92 -16.88 8.12
N SER A 223 5.17 -16.94 7.00
CA SER A 223 5.00 -15.83 6.08
C SER A 223 3.74 -15.01 6.40
N TYR A 224 3.47 -13.99 5.58
CA TYR A 224 2.23 -13.22 5.62
C TYR A 224 1.03 -14.08 5.20
N ASN A 225 -0.17 -13.76 5.69
CA ASN A 225 -1.37 -14.51 5.36
C ASN A 225 -2.01 -14.09 4.02
N ASP A 226 -3.00 -14.86 3.57
CA ASP A 226 -3.67 -14.67 2.29
C ASP A 226 -4.45 -13.34 2.16
N GLY A 227 -4.75 -12.65 3.27
CA GLY A 227 -5.35 -11.31 3.27
C GLY A 227 -4.35 -10.17 3.11
N ALA A 228 -3.03 -10.44 3.08
CA ALA A 228 -2.00 -9.43 2.92
C ALA A 228 -1.99 -8.82 1.51
N GLY A 229 -1.63 -7.54 1.41
CA GLY A 229 -1.49 -6.86 0.12
C GLY A 229 -0.47 -7.51 -0.81
N MET A 230 0.60 -8.08 -0.25
CA MET A 230 1.62 -8.82 -1.00
C MET A 230 1.13 -10.15 -1.58
N ASN A 231 -0.04 -10.64 -1.17
CA ASN A 231 -0.68 -11.81 -1.78
C ASN A 231 -1.49 -11.45 -3.05
N ARG A 232 -1.33 -10.25 -3.57
CA ARG A 232 -1.92 -9.78 -4.82
C ARG A 232 -0.85 -9.77 -5.90
N VAL A 233 -1.12 -10.41 -7.03
CA VAL A 233 -0.12 -10.65 -8.09
C VAL A 233 0.47 -9.36 -8.65
N LEU A 234 -0.35 -8.32 -8.89
CA LEU A 234 0.13 -7.04 -9.41
C LEU A 234 1.00 -6.29 -8.39
N THR A 235 0.67 -6.40 -7.10
CA THR A 235 1.48 -5.80 -6.03
C THR A 235 2.81 -6.53 -5.87
N ALA A 236 2.78 -7.87 -5.85
CA ALA A 236 3.97 -8.70 -5.72
C ALA A 236 4.91 -8.53 -6.93
N ALA A 237 4.36 -8.48 -8.15
CA ALA A 237 5.13 -8.26 -9.38
C ALA A 237 5.81 -6.88 -9.38
N ALA A 238 5.05 -5.83 -9.07
CA ALA A 238 5.57 -4.47 -8.98
C ALA A 238 6.69 -4.35 -7.93
N TYR A 239 6.52 -5.00 -6.79
CA TYR A 239 7.53 -5.03 -5.74
C TYR A 239 8.79 -5.80 -6.17
N ALA A 240 8.61 -7.00 -6.72
CA ALA A 240 9.73 -7.85 -7.14
C ALA A 240 10.55 -7.17 -8.25
N MET A 241 9.90 -6.61 -9.27
CA MET A 241 10.58 -5.97 -10.39
C MET A 241 11.50 -4.82 -9.95
N HIS A 242 11.04 -3.99 -9.02
CA HIS A 242 11.72 -2.74 -8.71
C HIS A 242 12.60 -2.78 -7.45
N ASN A 243 12.53 -3.90 -6.67
CA ASN A 243 13.26 -4.02 -5.41
C ASN A 243 14.03 -5.34 -5.26
N MET A 244 13.83 -6.30 -6.18
CA MET A 244 14.47 -7.63 -6.11
C MET A 244 15.13 -8.01 -7.46
N PRO A 245 16.23 -8.79 -7.43
CA PRO A 245 17.00 -9.20 -6.26
C PRO A 245 17.65 -8.04 -5.52
N PHE A 246 18.23 -8.32 -4.34
CA PHE A 246 18.90 -7.29 -3.54
C PHE A 246 19.94 -6.49 -4.38
N GLY A 247 19.88 -5.16 -4.28
CA GLY A 247 20.67 -4.24 -5.09
C GLY A 247 19.96 -3.75 -6.36
N THR A 248 18.82 -4.33 -6.74
CA THR A 248 17.96 -3.78 -7.80
C THR A 248 17.40 -2.42 -7.38
N THR A 249 17.29 -1.51 -8.34
CA THR A 249 16.63 -0.22 -8.17
C THR A 249 15.49 -0.08 -9.17
N PHE A 250 14.56 0.80 -8.86
CA PHE A 250 13.43 1.08 -9.77
C PHE A 250 13.85 1.67 -11.12
N THR A 251 15.06 2.24 -11.23
CA THR A 251 15.66 2.77 -12.48
C THR A 251 16.45 1.73 -13.25
N SER A 252 16.77 0.59 -12.63
CA SER A 252 17.56 -0.50 -13.24
C SER A 252 17.04 -1.86 -12.78
N PRO A 253 15.81 -2.24 -13.21
CA PRO A 253 15.24 -3.53 -12.87
C PRO A 253 15.98 -4.68 -13.55
N VAL A 254 16.11 -5.81 -12.85
CA VAL A 254 16.70 -7.06 -13.38
C VAL A 254 15.64 -7.90 -14.10
N LEU A 255 14.41 -7.90 -13.56
CA LEU A 255 13.31 -8.66 -14.13
C LEU A 255 12.63 -7.85 -15.26
N SER A 256 12.16 -8.55 -16.29
CA SER A 256 11.20 -7.99 -17.24
C SER A 256 9.80 -7.92 -16.60
N ASP A 257 8.88 -7.14 -17.21
CA ASP A 257 7.48 -7.10 -16.80
C ASP A 257 6.84 -8.50 -16.80
N GLU A 258 7.12 -9.31 -17.81
CA GLU A 258 6.63 -10.68 -17.96
C GLU A 258 7.17 -11.62 -16.86
N ASP A 259 8.48 -11.54 -16.57
CA ASP A 259 9.10 -12.38 -15.53
C ASP A 259 8.62 -11.99 -14.14
N ALA A 260 8.50 -10.69 -13.88
CA ALA A 260 7.97 -10.18 -12.61
C ALA A 260 6.51 -10.62 -12.38
N TYR A 261 5.70 -10.59 -13.45
CA TYR A 261 4.30 -10.99 -13.41
C TYR A 261 4.15 -12.49 -13.14
N ASP A 262 4.92 -13.33 -13.85
CA ASP A 262 4.85 -14.77 -13.71
C ASP A 262 5.46 -15.27 -12.39
N VAL A 263 6.59 -14.71 -11.94
CA VAL A 263 7.18 -15.09 -10.65
C VAL A 263 6.30 -14.66 -9.48
N ALA A 264 5.62 -13.52 -9.57
CA ALA A 264 4.63 -13.14 -8.58
C ALA A 264 3.48 -14.15 -8.52
N ALA A 265 2.98 -14.61 -9.67
CA ALA A 265 1.96 -15.66 -9.72
C ALA A 265 2.42 -16.96 -9.06
N TYR A 266 3.65 -17.37 -9.30
CA TYR A 266 4.23 -18.52 -8.61
C TYR A 266 4.28 -18.33 -7.09
N ILE A 267 4.75 -17.17 -6.61
CA ILE A 267 4.85 -16.86 -5.19
C ILE A 267 3.46 -16.83 -4.51
N VAL A 268 2.47 -16.19 -5.13
CA VAL A 268 1.12 -16.10 -4.54
C VAL A 268 0.32 -17.39 -4.68
N SER A 269 0.74 -18.33 -5.54
CA SER A 269 0.11 -19.65 -5.63
C SER A 269 0.49 -20.56 -4.47
N GLN A 270 1.58 -20.28 -3.76
CA GLN A 270 2.11 -21.12 -2.71
C GLN A 270 1.28 -21.05 -1.42
N ASN A 271 1.34 -22.12 -0.61
CA ASN A 271 0.62 -22.19 0.65
C ASN A 271 1.14 -21.19 1.68
N ARG A 272 0.21 -20.57 2.40
CA ARG A 272 0.47 -19.57 3.46
C ARG A 272 -0.62 -19.59 4.52
N PRO A 273 -0.45 -18.93 5.68
CA PRO A 273 -1.49 -18.82 6.68
C PRO A 273 -2.77 -18.21 6.09
N GLN A 274 -3.91 -18.71 6.53
CA GLN A 274 -5.21 -18.21 6.12
C GLN A 274 -5.75 -17.22 7.15
N LYS A 275 -6.22 -16.06 6.68
CA LYS A 275 -6.90 -15.10 7.52
C LYS A 275 -8.38 -15.42 7.58
N HIS A 276 -8.91 -15.52 8.79
CA HIS A 276 -10.36 -15.59 8.99
C HIS A 276 -11.03 -14.28 8.56
N ASP A 277 -12.31 -14.35 8.20
CA ASP A 277 -13.17 -13.18 7.91
C ASP A 277 -12.83 -12.35 6.66
N LEU A 278 -12.07 -12.89 5.71
CA LEU A 278 -11.76 -12.20 4.44
C LEU A 278 -13.02 -11.76 3.67
N ALA A 279 -14.15 -12.44 3.88
CA ALA A 279 -15.43 -12.06 3.28
C ALA A 279 -15.95 -10.70 3.76
N LYS A 280 -15.45 -10.16 4.88
CA LYS A 280 -15.79 -8.84 5.38
C LYS A 280 -15.02 -7.72 4.68
N ASP A 281 -13.86 -8.03 4.07
CA ASP A 281 -13.07 -7.06 3.34
C ASP A 281 -13.86 -6.54 2.12
N PHE A 282 -13.76 -5.24 1.86
CA PHE A 282 -14.42 -4.56 0.75
C PHE A 282 -15.95 -4.72 0.78
N PRO A 283 -16.65 -4.18 1.80
CA PRO A 283 -18.11 -4.27 1.89
C PRO A 283 -18.80 -3.71 0.63
N ILE A 284 -18.24 -2.66 0.03
CA ILE A 284 -18.60 -2.19 -1.32
C ILE A 284 -17.77 -2.98 -2.33
N ARG A 285 -18.31 -4.09 -2.83
CA ARG A 285 -17.57 -5.06 -3.66
C ARG A 285 -16.94 -4.47 -4.92
N LEU A 286 -17.54 -3.43 -5.49
CA LEU A 286 -17.00 -2.72 -6.66
C LEU A 286 -15.69 -1.96 -6.38
N GLN A 287 -15.34 -1.77 -5.11
CA GLN A 287 -14.07 -1.15 -4.69
C GLN A 287 -12.96 -2.19 -4.45
N LYS A 288 -13.28 -3.49 -4.59
CA LYS A 288 -12.30 -4.56 -4.42
C LYS A 288 -11.29 -4.50 -5.55
N PRO A 289 -9.96 -4.53 -5.26
CA PRO A 289 -8.94 -4.58 -6.30
C PRO A 289 -9.10 -5.83 -7.17
N VAL A 290 -8.91 -5.67 -8.48
CA VAL A 290 -9.15 -6.72 -9.49
C VAL A 290 -8.33 -7.99 -9.28
N ASP A 291 -7.17 -7.87 -8.65
CA ASP A 291 -6.23 -8.96 -8.36
C ASP A 291 -6.33 -9.49 -6.92
N THR A 292 -7.50 -9.33 -6.28
CA THR A 292 -7.76 -9.89 -4.94
C THR A 292 -8.19 -11.36 -5.06
N GLY A 293 -7.31 -12.29 -4.64
CA GLY A 293 -7.49 -13.73 -4.80
C GLY A 293 -8.51 -14.39 -3.85
N TYR A 294 -9.47 -13.63 -3.30
CA TYR A 294 -10.54 -14.16 -2.43
C TYR A 294 -11.84 -13.37 -2.63
N GLY A 295 -12.97 -14.10 -2.61
CA GLY A 295 -14.31 -13.53 -2.73
C GLY A 295 -14.85 -12.91 -1.45
N PRO A 296 -16.12 -12.47 -1.46
CA PRO A 296 -17.02 -12.44 -2.62
C PRO A 296 -16.71 -11.31 -3.60
N TYR A 297 -17.11 -11.49 -4.86
CA TYR A 297 -16.96 -10.51 -5.96
C TYR A 297 -18.34 -10.02 -6.43
N ALA A 298 -18.38 -8.85 -7.11
CA ALA A 298 -19.60 -8.30 -7.71
C ALA A 298 -19.67 -8.52 -9.21
N ASP A 299 -18.58 -8.88 -9.86
CA ASP A 299 -18.40 -8.86 -11.31
C ASP A 299 -18.69 -10.20 -11.99
N GLY A 300 -18.80 -11.29 -11.23
CA GLY A 300 -19.11 -12.63 -11.72
C GLY A 300 -17.91 -13.43 -12.25
N PHE A 301 -16.69 -12.88 -12.16
CA PHE A 301 -15.49 -13.62 -12.54
C PHE A 301 -15.04 -14.59 -11.43
N SER A 302 -14.27 -15.60 -11.81
CA SER A 302 -13.78 -16.63 -10.91
C SER A 302 -12.66 -16.13 -10.01
N THR A 303 -12.46 -16.77 -8.84
CA THR A 303 -11.32 -16.53 -7.97
C THR A 303 -9.99 -16.74 -8.69
N GLU A 304 -9.91 -17.72 -9.57
CA GLU A 304 -8.73 -17.99 -10.40
C GLU A 304 -8.38 -16.77 -11.28
N GLN A 305 -9.36 -16.18 -11.94
CA GLN A 305 -9.13 -15.00 -12.77
C GLN A 305 -8.78 -13.77 -11.93
N HIS A 306 -9.38 -13.61 -10.75
CA HIS A 306 -8.98 -12.57 -9.79
C HIS A 306 -7.58 -12.80 -9.23
N LYS A 307 -7.10 -14.03 -9.19
CA LYS A 307 -5.77 -14.35 -8.66
C LYS A 307 -4.66 -14.15 -9.70
N PHE A 308 -4.94 -14.51 -10.97
CA PHE A 308 -3.90 -14.56 -11.99
C PHE A 308 -4.19 -13.72 -13.24
N GLY A 309 -5.37 -13.13 -13.38
CA GLY A 309 -5.77 -12.39 -14.58
C GLY A 309 -6.35 -13.30 -15.69
N PRO A 310 -6.51 -12.79 -16.91
CA PRO A 310 -6.26 -11.39 -17.28
C PRO A 310 -7.24 -10.43 -16.59
N PHE A 311 -6.76 -9.26 -16.17
CA PHE A 311 -7.55 -8.36 -15.32
C PHE A 311 -8.38 -7.33 -16.08
N GLU A 312 -8.05 -7.05 -17.34
CA GLU A 312 -8.80 -6.04 -18.11
C GLU A 312 -10.29 -6.36 -18.26
N PRO A 313 -10.73 -7.61 -18.51
CA PRO A 313 -12.16 -7.94 -18.51
C PRO A 313 -12.86 -7.63 -17.18
N ILE A 314 -12.17 -7.86 -16.05
CA ILE A 314 -12.70 -7.53 -14.71
C ILE A 314 -12.87 -6.01 -14.56
N ARG A 315 -11.87 -5.20 -14.97
CA ARG A 315 -11.93 -3.72 -14.92
C ARG A 315 -13.09 -3.17 -15.75
N VAL A 316 -13.24 -3.68 -16.95
CA VAL A 316 -14.36 -3.29 -17.82
C VAL A 316 -15.69 -3.58 -17.14
N ARG A 317 -15.86 -4.81 -16.62
CA ARG A 317 -17.11 -5.21 -15.96
C ARG A 317 -17.41 -4.41 -14.71
N VAL A 318 -16.41 -4.17 -13.85
CA VAL A 318 -16.56 -3.34 -12.65
C VAL A 318 -16.98 -1.91 -13.02
N LYS A 319 -16.39 -1.34 -14.08
CA LYS A 319 -16.75 0.00 -14.57
C LYS A 319 -18.21 0.04 -15.08
N GLU A 320 -18.66 -0.97 -15.82
CA GLU A 320 -20.05 -1.09 -16.27
C GLU A 320 -21.03 -1.14 -15.09
N LEU A 321 -20.73 -1.99 -14.09
CA LEU A 321 -21.57 -2.15 -12.90
C LEU A 321 -21.62 -0.87 -12.06
N ALA A 322 -20.49 -0.17 -11.91
CA ALA A 322 -20.43 1.11 -11.22
C ALA A 322 -21.29 2.17 -11.92
N ALA A 323 -21.23 2.25 -13.26
CA ALA A 323 -22.04 3.16 -14.05
C ALA A 323 -23.54 2.84 -13.90
N ALA A 324 -23.92 1.56 -13.94
CA ALA A 324 -25.31 1.12 -13.83
C ALA A 324 -25.91 1.37 -12.42
N SER A 325 -25.08 1.32 -11.37
CA SER A 325 -25.53 1.52 -9.99
C SER A 325 -25.54 3.00 -9.55
N GLY A 326 -25.07 3.92 -10.41
CA GLY A 326 -24.87 5.32 -10.02
C GLY A 326 -23.81 5.49 -8.92
N THR A 327 -23.06 4.45 -8.62
CA THR A 327 -22.00 4.49 -7.63
C THR A 327 -20.82 5.25 -8.24
N THR A 328 -20.57 6.46 -7.78
CA THR A 328 -19.31 7.11 -8.06
C THR A 328 -18.23 6.23 -7.44
N HIS A 329 -17.37 5.69 -8.27
CA HIS A 329 -16.21 4.93 -7.81
C HIS A 329 -15.26 5.93 -7.13
N ALA A 330 -15.52 6.21 -5.87
CA ALA A 330 -14.52 6.79 -5.01
C ALA A 330 -13.46 5.70 -4.82
N GLY A 331 -12.60 5.55 -5.84
CA GLY A 331 -11.42 4.73 -5.71
C GLY A 331 -10.69 5.20 -4.48
N GLY A 332 -10.67 4.37 -3.44
CA GLY A 332 -9.82 4.63 -2.29
C GLY A 332 -8.37 4.75 -2.75
N PRO A 333 -7.46 5.23 -1.91
CA PRO A 333 -6.04 5.43 -2.23
C PRO A 333 -5.32 4.18 -2.74
N ASP A 334 -5.88 3.00 -2.57
CA ASP A 334 -5.40 1.77 -3.23
C ASP A 334 -5.48 1.86 -4.77
N HIS A 335 -6.25 2.81 -5.32
CA HIS A 335 -6.33 3.12 -6.75
C HIS A 335 -5.74 4.51 -7.11
N ALA A 336 -5.89 5.52 -6.25
CA ALA A 336 -5.45 6.90 -6.52
C ALA A 336 -3.93 7.09 -6.39
N SER A 337 -3.28 6.41 -5.46
CA SER A 337 -1.81 6.45 -5.31
C SER A 337 -1.05 5.90 -6.53
N ASN A 338 -1.78 5.33 -7.46
CA ASN A 338 -1.23 4.60 -8.58
C ASN A 338 -1.27 5.36 -9.94
N GLU A 339 -2.02 6.45 -10.07
CA GLU A 339 -2.02 7.19 -11.36
C GLU A 339 -0.80 8.11 -11.50
N THR A 340 -0.28 8.64 -10.40
CA THR A 340 0.93 9.48 -10.38
C THR A 340 2.23 8.69 -10.55
N ASN A 341 2.22 7.38 -10.34
CA ASN A 341 3.37 6.49 -10.44
C ASN A 341 3.49 5.77 -11.81
N ARG A 342 2.96 6.34 -12.88
CA ARG A 342 3.28 5.87 -14.24
C ARG A 342 4.61 6.50 -14.67
N VAL A 343 5.59 5.68 -14.99
CA VAL A 343 6.75 6.14 -15.76
C VAL A 343 6.23 6.64 -17.11
N LYS A 344 6.55 7.90 -17.45
CA LYS A 344 6.29 8.47 -18.78
C LYS A 344 7.21 7.85 -19.80
#